data_db42fcc9695e6582e9b508872a50b888
#
_entry.id   db42fcc9695e6582e9b508872a50b888
#
_cell.length_a   1.000
_cell.length_b   1.000
_cell.length_c   1.000
_cell.angle_alpha   90.00
_cell.angle_beta   90.00
_cell.angle_gamma   90.00
#
_symmetry.space_group_name_H-M   'P 1'
#
loop_
_entity.id
_entity.type
_entity.pdbx_description
1 polymer ?
#
loop_
_entity_poly.entity_id
_entity_poly.type
_entity_poly.pdbx_seq_one_letter_code
_entity_poly.pdbx_strand_id
1 'polypeptide(L)'
;MTISDTFWTDYKFTDNDLDSLYNHLLETQIPLNKYELSDILIGNIIEKQKEITTKERLSGAQVYLPKEHYQKGQSLVFPSRNWQKGKVIDVRNGNNPDVADLEVITVEFSPEDKVLFAGNLIEHVLNNPVVFEENDSLDLTKVTEKFGELLAKKLEELLSSNDDLVCIGGSYFPRSLLVDVGIGHLNLCEAVLEMSGGGPLTTQELITQIELPTDVNSNLTEFSLNLALQEDIRFDEVGPAGETLWFLNRLEPEEVRSTPATLRYTCEPVVLPEELEKYKSLGVELCDKLEDDNCCDDVDEVTISLTYPHWRAGTLPLTSKLKILFPTAYETPRVKFDFVDGNSQAVFSGWVVRPSKYIFGLKEWYTKEGFIPGSLIHVSRGKKPGQVSIRADKQRNTKEWIRTVLVGADGGIVFALLKQMVTCTFDERMALMIPDTEAVDNLWDSKSRQPIEKTIHNLMHELAKLNPQGHIHAQEIYAAVNLIRRCPPSVVINVLFNQPWSSHLGDLYFRIIED
;
A
#
# COMPACT_ATOMS: atom_id res chain seq x y z
N MET A 1 4.57 -22.63 30.13
CA MET A 1 4.46 -22.89 28.68
C MET A 1 4.82 -21.61 27.98
N THR A 2 5.78 -21.64 27.11
CA THR A 2 6.06 -20.53 26.19
C THR A 2 5.05 -20.60 25.05
N ILE A 3 4.39 -19.49 24.71
CA ILE A 3 3.58 -19.42 23.49
C ILE A 3 4.56 -19.64 22.33
N SER A 4 4.32 -20.68 21.51
CA SER A 4 5.18 -20.97 20.37
C SER A 4 4.89 -19.98 19.24
N ASP A 5 5.87 -19.73 18.37
CA ASP A 5 5.68 -18.92 17.16
C ASP A 5 4.53 -19.43 16.29
N THR A 6 4.34 -20.77 16.27
CA THR A 6 3.24 -21.43 15.55
C THR A 6 1.86 -21.03 16.09
N PHE A 7 1.73 -20.66 17.35
CA PHE A 7 0.46 -20.19 17.91
C PHE A 7 0.01 -18.90 17.20
N TRP A 8 0.91 -17.93 17.03
CA TRP A 8 0.58 -16.64 16.39
C TRP A 8 0.37 -16.78 14.88
N THR A 9 1.16 -17.64 14.22
CA THR A 9 0.98 -17.88 12.78
C THR A 9 -0.32 -18.60 12.46
N ASP A 10 -0.78 -19.50 13.31
CA ASP A 10 -1.99 -20.30 13.11
C ASP A 10 -3.23 -19.72 13.81
N TYR A 11 -3.06 -18.59 14.53
CA TYR A 11 -4.15 -17.97 15.28
C TYR A 11 -5.30 -17.57 14.34
N LYS A 12 -6.52 -17.95 14.74
CA LYS A 12 -7.76 -17.56 14.08
C LYS A 12 -8.57 -16.75 15.07
N PHE A 13 -8.93 -15.55 14.64
CA PHE A 13 -9.80 -14.71 15.44
C PHE A 13 -11.18 -15.35 15.60
N THR A 14 -11.78 -15.16 16.78
CA THR A 14 -13.07 -15.69 17.18
C THR A 14 -14.09 -14.58 17.36
N ASP A 15 -15.37 -14.92 17.42
CA ASP A 15 -16.45 -13.95 17.70
C ASP A 15 -16.23 -13.22 19.02
N ASN A 16 -15.66 -13.91 20.04
CA ASN A 16 -15.32 -13.28 21.32
C ASN A 16 -14.22 -12.21 21.20
N ASP A 17 -13.32 -12.35 20.25
CA ASP A 17 -12.26 -11.37 20.01
C ASP A 17 -12.88 -10.13 19.34
N LEU A 18 -13.82 -10.32 18.41
CA LEU A 18 -14.61 -9.23 17.83
C LEU A 18 -15.45 -8.50 18.86
N ASP A 19 -16.17 -9.22 19.73
CA ASP A 19 -16.95 -8.63 20.81
C ASP A 19 -16.07 -7.79 21.75
N SER A 20 -14.84 -8.24 22.02
CA SER A 20 -13.88 -7.50 22.84
C SER A 20 -13.45 -6.20 22.16
N LEU A 21 -13.20 -6.22 20.86
CA LEU A 21 -12.88 -5.00 20.08
C LEU A 21 -14.10 -4.05 20.04
N TYR A 22 -15.27 -4.60 19.78
CA TYR A 22 -16.50 -3.83 19.74
C TYR A 22 -16.73 -3.08 21.07
N ASN A 23 -16.59 -3.77 22.19
CA ASN A 23 -16.68 -3.17 23.53
C ASN A 23 -15.62 -2.08 23.74
N HIS A 24 -14.40 -2.32 23.32
CA HIS A 24 -13.34 -1.31 23.42
C HIS A 24 -13.66 -0.05 22.62
N LEU A 25 -14.14 -0.19 21.38
CA LEU A 25 -14.56 0.95 20.55
C LEU A 25 -15.77 1.68 21.15
N LEU A 26 -16.72 0.94 21.76
CA LEU A 26 -17.85 1.51 22.48
C LEU A 26 -17.44 2.36 23.68
N GLU A 27 -16.49 1.86 24.48
CA GLU A 27 -16.01 2.53 25.71
C GLU A 27 -15.16 3.75 25.39
N THR A 28 -14.28 3.64 24.42
CA THR A 28 -13.32 4.71 24.07
C THR A 28 -13.92 5.78 23.15
N GLN A 29 -14.90 5.40 22.32
CA GLN A 29 -15.48 6.24 21.26
C GLN A 29 -14.40 6.82 20.31
N ILE A 30 -13.31 6.07 20.07
CA ILE A 30 -12.21 6.45 19.19
C ILE A 30 -12.15 5.44 18.03
N PRO A 31 -12.30 5.88 16.77
CA PRO A 31 -12.03 5.03 15.62
C PRO A 31 -10.55 4.60 15.60
N LEU A 32 -10.29 3.32 15.36
CA LEU A 32 -8.95 2.73 15.39
C LEU A 32 -8.63 2.01 14.08
N ASN A 33 -7.37 2.07 13.67
CA ASN A 33 -6.91 1.35 12.49
C ASN A 33 -6.63 -0.13 12.80
N LYS A 34 -6.44 -0.94 11.76
CA LYS A 34 -6.21 -2.40 11.89
C LYS A 34 -5.01 -2.77 12.75
N TYR A 35 -3.98 -1.94 12.78
CA TYR A 35 -2.77 -2.19 13.59
C TYR A 35 -3.05 -1.94 15.06
N GLU A 36 -3.69 -0.82 15.38
CA GLU A 36 -4.11 -0.48 16.75
C GLU A 36 -5.09 -1.52 17.31
N LEU A 37 -6.07 -1.96 16.49
CA LEU A 37 -7.00 -3.01 16.87
C LEU A 37 -6.29 -4.36 17.08
N SER A 38 -5.31 -4.68 16.23
CA SER A 38 -4.49 -5.88 16.39
C SER A 38 -3.67 -5.85 17.68
N ASP A 39 -3.09 -4.72 18.04
CA ASP A 39 -2.30 -4.56 19.27
C ASP A 39 -3.16 -4.75 20.52
N ILE A 40 -4.40 -4.23 20.51
CA ILE A 40 -5.38 -4.43 21.59
C ILE A 40 -5.71 -5.92 21.74
N LEU A 41 -5.96 -6.62 20.63
CA LEU A 41 -6.25 -8.06 20.67
C LEU A 41 -5.06 -8.88 21.15
N ILE A 42 -3.86 -8.59 20.65
CA ILE A 42 -2.63 -9.25 21.12
C ILE A 42 -2.47 -9.05 22.64
N GLY A 43 -2.69 -7.84 23.13
CA GLY A 43 -2.69 -7.53 24.56
C GLY A 43 -3.69 -8.38 25.34
N ASN A 44 -4.95 -8.43 24.89
CA ASN A 44 -6.01 -9.22 25.51
C ASN A 44 -5.71 -10.72 25.50
N ILE A 45 -5.13 -11.24 24.43
CA ILE A 45 -4.72 -12.65 24.33
C ILE A 45 -3.60 -12.95 25.32
N ILE A 46 -2.59 -12.07 25.39
CA ILE A 46 -1.48 -12.21 26.32
C ILE A 46 -2.00 -12.19 27.77
N GLU A 47 -2.89 -11.29 28.13
CA GLU A 47 -3.49 -11.22 29.47
C GLU A 47 -4.28 -12.48 29.81
N LYS A 48 -5.15 -12.94 28.90
CA LYS A 48 -5.89 -14.22 29.09
C LYS A 48 -4.94 -15.38 29.29
N GLN A 49 -3.85 -15.47 28.54
CA GLN A 49 -2.86 -16.55 28.70
C GLN A 49 -2.09 -16.43 30.01
N LYS A 50 -1.77 -15.21 30.46
CA LYS A 50 -1.18 -14.97 31.79
C LYS A 50 -2.14 -15.43 32.92
N GLU A 51 -3.42 -15.11 32.80
CA GLU A 51 -4.44 -15.55 33.78
C GLU A 51 -4.61 -17.07 33.82
N ILE A 52 -4.70 -17.73 32.63
CA ILE A 52 -4.81 -19.21 32.57
C ILE A 52 -3.59 -19.86 33.21
N THR A 53 -2.40 -19.39 32.84
CA THR A 53 -1.15 -19.91 33.40
C THR A 53 -1.09 -19.69 34.92
N THR A 54 -1.55 -18.56 35.41
CA THR A 54 -1.62 -18.26 36.83
C THR A 54 -2.62 -19.15 37.55
N LYS A 55 -3.82 -19.33 37.00
CA LYS A 55 -4.87 -20.22 37.54
C LYS A 55 -4.41 -21.68 37.56
N GLU A 56 -3.74 -22.16 36.52
CA GLU A 56 -3.16 -23.52 36.46
C GLU A 56 -2.05 -23.70 37.49
N ARG A 57 -1.17 -22.72 37.68
CA ARG A 57 -0.10 -22.74 38.69
C ARG A 57 -0.66 -22.74 40.11
N LEU A 58 -1.66 -21.91 40.36
CA LEU A 58 -2.30 -21.83 41.68
C LEU A 58 -3.19 -23.05 41.98
N SER A 59 -3.94 -23.57 40.98
CA SER A 59 -4.85 -24.72 41.02
C SER A 59 -5.40 -25.02 42.44
N GLY A 60 -5.97 -23.99 43.09
CA GLY A 60 -6.58 -24.10 44.43
C GLY A 60 -5.63 -24.08 45.63
N ALA A 61 -4.33 -23.87 45.43
CA ALA A 61 -3.36 -23.69 46.49
C ALA A 61 -2.96 -22.21 46.63
N GLN A 62 -2.75 -21.76 47.89
CA GLN A 62 -2.33 -20.38 48.18
C GLN A 62 -0.83 -20.23 47.93
N VAL A 63 -0.41 -19.07 47.42
CA VAL A 63 1.03 -18.75 47.28
C VAL A 63 1.64 -18.59 48.65
N TYR A 64 2.79 -19.23 48.86
CA TYR A 64 3.56 -19.07 50.08
C TYR A 64 4.17 -17.66 50.17
N LEU A 65 3.81 -16.95 51.27
CA LEU A 65 4.41 -15.67 51.66
C LEU A 65 4.85 -15.76 53.11
N PRO A 66 6.12 -15.48 53.45
CA PRO A 66 6.62 -15.57 54.84
C PRO A 66 5.80 -14.79 55.88
N LYS A 67 5.10 -13.72 55.49
CA LYS A 67 4.29 -12.89 56.42
C LYS A 67 2.97 -13.51 56.85
N GLU A 68 2.51 -14.53 56.15
CA GLU A 68 1.21 -15.16 56.40
C GLU A 68 1.30 -16.23 57.52
N HIS A 69 0.14 -16.51 58.13
CA HIS A 69 -0.03 -17.63 59.07
C HIS A 69 -0.59 -18.84 58.33
N TYR A 70 -0.07 -20.01 58.67
CA TYR A 70 -0.42 -21.26 58.01
C TYR A 70 -0.96 -22.30 58.98
N GLN A 71 -1.81 -23.17 58.47
CA GLN A 71 -2.39 -24.27 59.25
C GLN A 71 -1.97 -25.63 58.69
N LYS A 72 -1.89 -26.61 59.57
CA LYS A 72 -1.60 -27.98 59.17
C LYS A 72 -2.66 -28.51 58.20
N GLY A 73 -2.20 -29.11 57.11
CA GLY A 73 -3.06 -29.62 56.03
C GLY A 73 -3.25 -28.67 54.86
N GLN A 74 -2.84 -27.41 54.98
CA GLN A 74 -2.97 -26.39 53.91
C GLN A 74 -2.02 -26.70 52.76
N SER A 75 -2.50 -26.52 51.52
CA SER A 75 -1.69 -26.67 50.31
C SER A 75 -1.16 -25.32 49.88
N LEU A 76 0.15 -25.24 49.70
CA LEU A 76 0.86 -24.01 49.31
C LEU A 76 1.63 -24.24 48.02
N VAL A 77 1.84 -23.15 47.26
CA VAL A 77 2.68 -23.11 46.07
C VAL A 77 3.87 -22.20 46.33
N PHE A 78 5.05 -22.68 45.99
CA PHE A 78 6.32 -22.02 46.27
C PHE A 78 6.95 -21.47 44.97
N PRO A 79 6.81 -20.16 44.66
CA PRO A 79 7.42 -19.57 43.47
C PRO A 79 8.94 -19.75 43.42
N SER A 80 9.62 -19.63 44.56
CA SER A 80 11.07 -19.81 44.68
C SER A 80 11.56 -21.24 44.40
N ARG A 81 10.65 -22.23 44.33
CA ARG A 81 10.90 -23.63 43.94
C ARG A 81 10.17 -24.01 42.65
N ASN A 82 10.24 -23.18 41.64
CA ASN A 82 9.61 -23.42 40.34
C ASN A 82 8.10 -23.74 40.42
N TRP A 83 7.36 -23.03 41.28
CA TRP A 83 5.92 -23.22 41.50
C TRP A 83 5.53 -24.61 42.01
N GLN A 84 6.45 -25.30 42.67
CA GLN A 84 6.19 -26.61 43.23
C GLN A 84 5.14 -26.52 44.32
N LYS A 85 4.19 -27.47 44.34
CA LYS A 85 3.16 -27.58 45.38
C LYS A 85 3.68 -28.39 46.55
N GLY A 86 3.39 -27.91 47.75
CA GLY A 86 3.69 -28.61 48.97
C GLY A 86 2.52 -28.53 49.93
N LYS A 87 2.42 -29.48 50.83
CA LYS A 87 1.42 -29.55 51.88
C LYS A 87 2.05 -29.29 53.24
N VAL A 88 1.46 -28.38 54.00
CA VAL A 88 1.89 -28.11 55.39
C VAL A 88 1.56 -29.32 56.26
N ILE A 89 2.59 -29.99 56.78
CA ILE A 89 2.42 -31.17 57.63
C ILE A 89 2.52 -30.84 59.10
N ASP A 90 3.25 -29.76 59.44
CA ASP A 90 3.43 -29.35 60.86
C ASP A 90 3.67 -27.82 60.92
N VAL A 91 3.24 -27.20 62.03
CA VAL A 91 3.44 -25.77 62.34
C VAL A 91 3.87 -25.68 63.80
N ARG A 92 4.98 -25.02 64.08
CA ARG A 92 5.50 -24.77 65.38
C ARG A 92 6.07 -23.38 65.57
N ASN A 93 6.19 -22.92 66.82
CA ASN A 93 6.86 -21.63 67.07
C ASN A 93 8.35 -21.74 66.77
N GLY A 94 8.90 -20.68 66.23
CA GLY A 94 10.33 -20.52 65.96
C GLY A 94 11.09 -20.20 67.25
N ASN A 95 12.39 -20.52 67.24
CA ASN A 95 13.27 -20.27 68.37
C ASN A 95 14.28 -19.12 68.08
N ASN A 96 13.96 -18.22 67.22
CA ASN A 96 14.83 -17.08 66.94
C ASN A 96 14.56 -15.96 67.94
N PRO A 97 15.53 -15.56 68.78
CA PRO A 97 15.35 -14.52 69.78
C PRO A 97 15.21 -13.12 69.18
N ASP A 98 15.64 -12.91 67.91
CA ASP A 98 15.63 -11.63 67.29
C ASP A 98 14.29 -11.34 66.54
N VAL A 99 13.42 -12.35 66.42
CA VAL A 99 12.15 -12.21 65.72
C VAL A 99 11.01 -12.71 66.61
N ALA A 100 10.19 -11.79 67.10
CA ALA A 100 9.04 -12.13 67.93
C ALA A 100 7.98 -12.85 67.08
N ASP A 101 7.32 -13.85 67.67
CA ASP A 101 6.18 -14.56 67.07
C ASP A 101 6.46 -15.32 65.76
N LEU A 102 7.74 -15.63 65.46
CA LEU A 102 8.11 -16.41 64.28
C LEU A 102 7.44 -17.79 64.35
N GLU A 103 6.82 -18.20 63.26
CA GLU A 103 6.35 -19.57 63.05
C GLU A 103 7.30 -20.32 62.12
N VAL A 104 7.43 -21.62 62.32
CA VAL A 104 8.15 -22.52 61.41
C VAL A 104 7.16 -23.54 60.88
N ILE A 105 6.96 -23.56 59.60
CA ILE A 105 6.11 -24.56 58.94
C ILE A 105 6.98 -25.64 58.29
N THR A 106 6.59 -26.89 58.47
CA THR A 106 7.18 -28.03 57.76
C THR A 106 6.30 -28.33 56.55
N VAL A 107 6.87 -28.23 55.37
CA VAL A 107 6.16 -28.49 54.11
C VAL A 107 6.71 -29.74 53.45
N GLU A 108 5.81 -30.63 53.09
CA GLU A 108 6.11 -31.88 52.37
C GLU A 108 5.81 -31.68 50.88
N PHE A 109 6.83 -31.81 50.04
CA PHE A 109 6.73 -31.77 48.58
C PHE A 109 6.64 -33.18 47.98
N SER A 110 7.35 -34.14 48.64
CA SER A 110 7.28 -35.56 48.36
C SER A 110 7.58 -36.32 49.66
N PRO A 111 7.32 -37.64 49.77
CA PRO A 111 7.60 -38.41 50.98
C PRO A 111 9.03 -38.28 51.52
N GLU A 112 9.97 -38.00 50.62
CA GLU A 112 11.40 -37.85 50.95
C GLU A 112 11.88 -36.40 51.05
N ASP A 113 11.06 -35.42 50.53
CA ASP A 113 11.42 -34.00 50.49
C ASP A 113 10.53 -33.20 51.46
N LYS A 114 11.03 -32.98 52.67
CA LYS A 114 10.41 -32.16 53.72
C LYS A 114 11.30 -30.95 54.02
N VAL A 115 10.79 -29.76 53.85
CA VAL A 115 11.57 -28.54 54.04
C VAL A 115 10.88 -27.61 55.02
N LEU A 116 11.68 -26.90 55.82
CA LEU A 116 11.21 -25.92 56.79
C LEU A 116 11.15 -24.52 56.13
N PHE A 117 10.06 -23.83 56.36
CA PHE A 117 9.85 -22.45 55.92
C PHE A 117 9.39 -21.57 57.08
N ALA A 118 9.62 -20.26 56.97
CA ALA A 118 9.15 -19.30 57.96
C ALA A 118 7.67 -18.96 57.72
N GLY A 119 6.91 -18.74 58.78
CA GLY A 119 5.59 -18.12 58.79
C GLY A 119 5.59 -16.95 59.76
N ASN A 120 4.64 -16.04 59.63
CA ASN A 120 4.53 -14.83 60.46
C ASN A 120 5.80 -13.97 60.49
N LEU A 121 6.54 -13.91 59.34
CA LEU A 121 7.76 -13.11 59.19
C LEU A 121 7.47 -11.91 58.32
N ILE A 122 7.22 -10.73 58.94
CA ILE A 122 6.76 -9.52 58.26
C ILE A 122 7.83 -8.93 57.33
N GLU A 123 9.09 -8.91 57.77
CA GLU A 123 10.20 -8.37 56.99
C GLU A 123 10.99 -9.49 56.31
N HIS A 124 10.63 -9.81 55.07
CA HIS A 124 11.34 -10.79 54.27
C HIS A 124 11.20 -10.48 52.77
N VAL A 125 12.25 -10.73 51.99
CA VAL A 125 12.29 -10.45 50.53
C VAL A 125 11.20 -11.20 49.78
N LEU A 126 10.84 -12.42 50.17
CA LEU A 126 9.79 -13.22 49.56
C LEU A 126 8.35 -12.73 49.86
N ASN A 127 8.17 -11.68 50.68
CA ASN A 127 6.86 -11.04 50.90
C ASN A 127 6.48 -10.05 49.81
N ASN A 128 7.43 -9.66 48.94
CA ASN A 128 7.14 -8.86 47.77
C ASN A 128 6.39 -9.71 46.76
N PRO A 129 5.41 -9.12 46.01
CA PRO A 129 4.73 -9.86 44.98
C PRO A 129 5.78 -10.42 44.01
N VAL A 130 5.64 -11.70 43.69
CA VAL A 130 6.52 -12.35 42.72
C VAL A 130 6.25 -11.71 41.38
N VAL A 131 7.15 -10.85 40.94
CA VAL A 131 7.16 -10.35 39.58
C VAL A 131 7.49 -11.58 38.72
N PHE A 132 6.55 -11.98 37.88
CA PHE A 132 6.84 -13.00 36.86
C PHE A 132 7.97 -12.44 36.01
N GLU A 133 9.06 -13.19 35.86
CA GLU A 133 10.00 -12.90 34.78
C GLU A 133 9.19 -12.89 33.49
N GLU A 134 9.12 -11.74 32.83
CA GLU A 134 8.47 -11.59 31.54
C GLU A 134 9.21 -12.55 30.61
N ASN A 135 8.60 -13.69 30.31
CA ASN A 135 9.07 -14.52 29.21
C ASN A 135 8.94 -13.68 27.96
N ASP A 136 10.00 -13.56 27.19
CA ASP A 136 10.07 -12.79 25.91
C ASP A 136 8.89 -13.09 24.95
N SER A 137 8.30 -14.28 25.06
CA SER A 137 7.14 -14.74 24.30
C SER A 137 5.78 -14.14 24.73
N LEU A 138 5.75 -13.39 25.84
CA LEU A 138 4.56 -12.70 26.39
C LEU A 138 4.76 -11.19 26.47
N ASP A 139 5.81 -10.67 25.83
CA ASP A 139 6.06 -9.24 25.68
C ASP A 139 5.30 -8.73 24.44
N LEU A 140 4.33 -7.83 24.67
CA LEU A 140 3.50 -7.24 23.63
C LEU A 140 4.36 -6.67 22.49
N THR A 141 5.40 -5.90 22.82
CA THR A 141 6.26 -5.23 21.85
C THR A 141 6.92 -6.22 20.89
N LYS A 142 7.48 -7.31 21.42
CA LYS A 142 8.16 -8.33 20.60
C LYS A 142 7.19 -9.14 19.74
N VAL A 143 5.99 -9.40 20.25
CA VAL A 143 4.94 -10.10 19.49
C VAL A 143 4.43 -9.21 18.36
N THR A 144 4.17 -7.92 18.63
CA THR A 144 3.74 -6.96 17.61
C THR A 144 4.81 -6.78 16.54
N GLU A 145 6.08 -6.61 16.89
CA GLU A 145 7.18 -6.49 15.91
C GLU A 145 7.29 -7.70 14.98
N LYS A 146 7.06 -8.92 15.51
CA LYS A 146 7.26 -10.15 14.75
C LYS A 146 6.02 -10.61 13.98
N PHE A 147 4.84 -10.45 14.55
CA PHE A 147 3.58 -11.01 14.03
C PHE A 147 2.49 -9.97 13.76
N GLY A 148 2.70 -8.71 14.13
CA GLY A 148 1.70 -7.65 14.04
C GLY A 148 1.14 -7.46 12.64
N GLU A 149 1.98 -7.44 11.62
CA GLU A 149 1.55 -7.29 10.22
C GLU A 149 0.69 -8.48 9.73
N LEU A 150 1.11 -9.71 10.06
CA LEU A 150 0.37 -10.91 9.73
C LEU A 150 -1.01 -10.95 10.40
N LEU A 151 -1.07 -10.58 11.69
CA LEU A 151 -2.30 -10.57 12.46
C LEU A 151 -3.23 -9.43 12.02
N ALA A 152 -2.68 -8.23 11.76
CA ALA A 152 -3.44 -7.11 11.24
C ALA A 152 -4.10 -7.43 9.87
N LYS A 153 -3.40 -8.15 8.97
CA LYS A 153 -3.97 -8.59 7.70
C LYS A 153 -5.12 -9.59 7.88
N LYS A 154 -4.94 -10.57 8.76
CA LYS A 154 -6.00 -11.54 9.08
C LYS A 154 -7.22 -10.86 9.74
N LEU A 155 -6.96 -9.87 10.60
CA LEU A 155 -8.01 -9.09 11.25
C LEU A 155 -8.78 -8.25 10.23
N GLU A 156 -8.09 -7.62 9.27
CA GLU A 156 -8.71 -6.83 8.20
C GLU A 156 -9.71 -7.65 7.38
N GLU A 157 -9.37 -8.90 7.03
CA GLU A 157 -10.28 -9.80 6.32
C GLU A 157 -11.56 -10.07 7.14
N LEU A 158 -11.44 -10.19 8.46
CA LEU A 158 -12.57 -10.42 9.35
C LEU A 158 -13.41 -9.15 9.57
N LEU A 159 -12.76 -7.99 9.79
CA LEU A 159 -13.44 -6.70 9.98
C LEU A 159 -14.21 -6.29 8.73
N SER A 160 -13.63 -6.51 7.54
CA SER A 160 -14.27 -6.20 6.25
C SER A 160 -15.50 -7.05 5.95
N SER A 161 -15.65 -8.20 6.61
CA SER A 161 -16.83 -9.07 6.48
C SER A 161 -17.95 -8.75 7.46
N ASN A 162 -17.75 -7.78 8.36
CA ASN A 162 -18.72 -7.42 9.40
C ASN A 162 -19.49 -6.15 9.02
N ASP A 163 -20.78 -6.28 8.74
CA ASP A 163 -21.67 -5.17 8.33
C ASP A 163 -21.94 -4.14 9.44
N ASP A 164 -21.70 -4.49 10.71
CA ASP A 164 -21.89 -3.60 11.86
C ASP A 164 -20.74 -2.62 12.05
N LEU A 165 -19.59 -2.88 11.42
CA LEU A 165 -18.42 -2.01 11.45
C LEU A 165 -18.27 -1.28 10.12
N VAL A 166 -17.95 -0.01 10.17
CA VAL A 166 -17.59 0.79 8.99
C VAL A 166 -16.11 1.11 9.02
N CYS A 167 -15.49 1.11 7.84
CA CYS A 167 -14.10 1.47 7.65
C CYS A 167 -14.01 2.76 6.84
N ILE A 168 -13.24 3.73 7.34
CA ILE A 168 -12.98 5.00 6.64
C ILE A 168 -11.55 5.42 6.90
N GLY A 169 -10.83 5.72 5.83
CA GLY A 169 -9.43 6.10 5.93
C GLY A 169 -8.55 5.04 6.64
N GLY A 170 -8.96 3.76 6.58
CA GLY A 170 -8.31 2.64 7.26
C GLY A 170 -8.64 2.51 8.75
N SER A 171 -9.55 3.33 9.30
CA SER A 171 -10.03 3.25 10.69
C SER A 171 -11.43 2.63 10.74
N TYR A 172 -11.68 1.81 11.77
CA TYR A 172 -12.91 1.05 11.97
C TYR A 172 -13.69 1.60 13.15
N PHE A 173 -15.03 1.67 13.01
CA PHE A 173 -15.93 2.05 14.10
C PHE A 173 -17.34 1.44 13.94
N PRO A 174 -18.08 1.18 15.05
CA PRO A 174 -19.45 0.69 14.99
C PRO A 174 -20.41 1.67 14.32
N ARG A 175 -21.13 1.23 13.29
CA ARG A 175 -22.12 2.06 12.55
C ARG A 175 -23.20 2.62 13.46
N SER A 176 -23.65 1.86 14.45
CA SER A 176 -24.74 2.22 15.35
C SER A 176 -24.47 3.41 16.27
N LEU A 177 -23.20 3.81 16.42
CA LEU A 177 -22.79 4.90 17.32
C LEU A 177 -22.48 6.20 16.59
N LEU A 178 -22.59 6.21 15.28
CA LEU A 178 -22.25 7.37 14.47
C LEU A 178 -23.26 8.51 14.69
N VAL A 179 -22.76 9.73 14.60
CA VAL A 179 -23.59 10.95 14.65
C VAL A 179 -24.37 11.07 13.34
N ASP A 180 -25.64 11.44 13.42
CA ASP A 180 -26.48 11.66 12.25
C ASP A 180 -26.05 12.95 11.52
N VAL A 181 -25.52 12.78 10.30
CA VAL A 181 -25.12 13.87 9.40
C VAL A 181 -26.19 14.02 8.32
N GLY A 182 -27.08 14.99 8.50
CA GLY A 182 -28.18 15.23 7.57
C GLY A 182 -27.73 15.90 6.26
N ILE A 183 -28.61 15.82 5.24
CA ILE A 183 -28.36 16.40 3.90
C ILE A 183 -28.02 17.90 3.93
N GLY A 184 -28.48 18.64 4.92
CA GLY A 184 -28.17 20.05 5.11
C GLY A 184 -26.67 20.28 5.36
N HIS A 185 -26.05 19.44 6.19
CA HIS A 185 -24.61 19.50 6.46
C HIS A 185 -23.81 19.15 5.20
N LEU A 186 -24.23 18.14 4.42
CA LEU A 186 -23.58 17.78 3.16
C LEU A 186 -23.67 18.91 2.11
N ASN A 187 -24.78 19.62 2.04
CA ASN A 187 -24.91 20.80 1.16
C ASN A 187 -23.97 21.94 1.57
N LEU A 188 -23.75 22.14 2.88
CA LEU A 188 -22.76 23.09 3.37
C LEU A 188 -21.34 22.65 3.03
N CYS A 189 -21.00 21.36 3.19
CA CYS A 189 -19.70 20.82 2.77
C CYS A 189 -19.46 21.03 1.27
N GLU A 190 -20.47 20.79 0.43
CA GLU A 190 -20.38 21.04 -1.01
C GLU A 190 -20.06 22.50 -1.30
N ALA A 191 -20.78 23.44 -0.66
CA ALA A 191 -20.54 24.87 -0.85
C ALA A 191 -19.12 25.29 -0.40
N VAL A 192 -18.63 24.77 0.71
CA VAL A 192 -17.27 25.05 1.21
C VAL A 192 -16.21 24.53 0.24
N LEU A 193 -16.36 23.30 -0.24
CA LEU A 193 -15.45 22.72 -1.24
C LEU A 193 -15.49 23.49 -2.56
N GLU A 194 -16.68 23.92 -3.01
CA GLU A 194 -16.81 24.72 -4.24
C GLU A 194 -16.10 26.07 -4.12
N MET A 195 -16.21 26.73 -2.97
CA MET A 195 -15.48 27.99 -2.70
C MET A 195 -13.96 27.83 -2.73
N SER A 196 -13.46 26.65 -2.40
CA SER A 196 -12.01 26.31 -2.47
C SER A 196 -11.58 25.77 -3.84
N GLY A 197 -12.43 25.84 -4.86
CA GLY A 197 -12.12 25.33 -6.21
C GLY A 197 -12.25 23.81 -6.32
N GLY A 198 -13.02 23.18 -5.47
CA GLY A 198 -13.27 21.74 -5.45
C GLY A 198 -12.56 21.00 -4.30
N GLY A 199 -11.62 21.59 -3.67
CA GLY A 199 -10.74 21.00 -2.64
C GLY A 199 -9.28 20.86 -3.13
N PRO A 200 -8.45 19.99 -2.49
CA PRO A 200 -8.79 19.13 -1.37
C PRO A 200 -8.86 19.90 -0.05
N LEU A 201 -9.79 19.52 0.81
CA LEU A 201 -9.91 20.01 2.18
C LEU A 201 -9.92 18.82 3.14
N THR A 202 -9.36 19.01 4.32
CA THR A 202 -9.45 18.05 5.42
C THR A 202 -10.84 18.05 6.03
N THR A 203 -11.25 16.95 6.64
CA THR A 203 -12.53 16.87 7.34
C THR A 203 -12.64 17.91 8.46
N GLN A 204 -11.53 18.21 9.12
CA GLN A 204 -11.50 19.23 10.18
C GLN A 204 -11.73 20.65 9.63
N GLU A 205 -11.18 20.97 8.46
CA GLU A 205 -11.47 22.25 7.79
C GLU A 205 -12.95 22.37 7.42
N LEU A 206 -13.57 21.26 6.98
CA LEU A 206 -15.00 21.22 6.71
C LEU A 206 -15.82 21.43 8.00
N ILE A 207 -15.50 20.69 9.08
CA ILE A 207 -16.19 20.80 10.38
C ILE A 207 -16.14 22.22 10.93
N THR A 208 -15.05 22.94 10.77
CA THR A 208 -14.92 24.32 11.27
C THR A 208 -15.85 25.31 10.57
N GLN A 209 -16.34 24.98 9.37
CA GLN A 209 -17.19 25.85 8.55
C GLN A 209 -18.66 25.42 8.54
N ILE A 210 -18.94 24.20 9.03
CA ILE A 210 -20.31 23.68 9.20
C ILE A 210 -20.60 23.53 10.69
N GLU A 211 -21.78 23.92 11.13
CA GLU A 211 -22.20 23.77 12.53
C GLU A 211 -22.69 22.34 12.77
N LEU A 212 -21.78 21.44 13.17
CA LEU A 212 -22.13 20.10 13.65
C LEU A 212 -22.32 20.10 15.19
N PRO A 213 -23.10 19.15 15.75
CA PRO A 213 -23.23 19.00 17.19
C PRO A 213 -21.86 18.83 17.88
N THR A 214 -21.56 19.69 18.86
CA THR A 214 -20.27 19.70 19.58
C THR A 214 -20.31 18.91 20.89
N ASP A 215 -21.44 18.31 21.23
CA ASP A 215 -21.62 17.59 22.50
C ASP A 215 -21.00 16.18 22.50
N VAL A 216 -20.41 15.77 21.38
CA VAL A 216 -19.84 14.43 21.14
C VAL A 216 -18.32 14.53 20.98
N ASN A 217 -17.62 13.41 21.16
CA ASN A 217 -16.17 13.32 20.89
C ASN A 217 -15.85 13.80 19.46
N SER A 218 -14.86 14.70 19.33
CA SER A 218 -14.47 15.29 18.05
C SER A 218 -14.07 14.24 17.00
N ASN A 219 -13.41 13.15 17.43
CA ASN A 219 -13.00 12.07 16.54
C ASN A 219 -14.20 11.31 15.98
N LEU A 220 -15.24 11.15 16.81
CA LEU A 220 -16.48 10.51 16.37
C LEU A 220 -17.26 11.40 15.40
N THR A 221 -17.30 12.72 15.64
CA THR A 221 -17.90 13.69 14.72
C THR A 221 -17.19 13.69 13.37
N GLU A 222 -15.87 13.69 13.38
CA GLU A 222 -15.04 13.64 12.17
C GLU A 222 -15.29 12.34 11.39
N PHE A 223 -15.29 11.20 12.08
CA PHE A 223 -15.53 9.90 11.45
C PHE A 223 -16.96 9.80 10.87
N SER A 224 -17.97 10.33 11.59
CA SER A 224 -19.35 10.33 11.11
C SER A 224 -19.54 11.19 9.86
N LEU A 225 -18.88 12.36 9.82
CA LEU A 225 -18.88 13.21 8.63
C LEU A 225 -18.16 12.52 7.46
N ASN A 226 -17.04 11.87 7.72
CA ASN A 226 -16.31 11.11 6.70
C ASN A 226 -17.19 10.02 6.09
N LEU A 227 -17.95 9.27 6.89
CA LEU A 227 -18.88 8.27 6.37
C LEU A 227 -19.96 8.90 5.49
N ALA A 228 -20.57 9.98 5.96
CA ALA A 228 -21.64 10.65 5.21
C ALA A 228 -21.14 11.21 3.86
N LEU A 229 -19.92 11.74 3.84
CA LEU A 229 -19.28 12.22 2.61
C LEU A 229 -18.94 11.06 1.67
N GLN A 230 -18.48 9.93 2.19
CA GLN A 230 -18.14 8.74 1.40
C GLN A 230 -19.37 8.08 0.77
N GLU A 231 -20.52 8.10 1.46
CA GLU A 231 -21.78 7.55 0.96
C GLU A 231 -22.47 8.47 -0.07
N ASP A 232 -22.05 9.73 -0.20
CA ASP A 232 -22.62 10.71 -1.13
C ASP A 232 -21.75 10.86 -2.39
N ILE A 233 -22.32 10.54 -3.55
CA ILE A 233 -21.65 10.55 -4.87
C ILE A 233 -21.06 11.91 -5.30
N ARG A 234 -21.41 13.01 -4.62
CA ARG A 234 -20.87 14.34 -4.91
C ARG A 234 -19.42 14.49 -4.49
N PHE A 235 -19.02 13.73 -3.48
CA PHE A 235 -17.69 13.82 -2.87
C PHE A 235 -16.83 12.62 -3.24
N ASP A 236 -15.53 12.86 -3.35
CA ASP A 236 -14.53 11.81 -3.49
C ASP A 236 -13.42 12.02 -2.46
N GLU A 237 -13.01 10.96 -1.79
CA GLU A 237 -11.83 10.99 -0.95
C GLU A 237 -10.61 10.91 -1.86
N VAL A 238 -9.66 11.83 -1.70
CA VAL A 238 -8.48 11.95 -2.56
C VAL A 238 -7.17 12.02 -1.77
N GLY A 239 -7.23 11.73 -0.47
CA GLY A 239 -6.08 11.78 0.43
C GLY A 239 -5.11 10.61 0.25
N PRO A 240 -3.83 10.80 0.56
CA PRO A 240 -2.88 9.71 0.72
C PRO A 240 -3.17 8.90 1.99
N ALA A 241 -2.60 7.70 2.08
CA ALA A 241 -2.76 6.85 3.26
C ALA A 241 -2.36 7.59 4.55
N GLY A 242 -3.29 7.66 5.50
CA GLY A 242 -3.13 8.36 6.78
C GLY A 242 -3.64 9.80 6.80
N GLU A 243 -4.18 10.32 5.70
CA GLU A 243 -4.77 11.65 5.62
C GLU A 243 -6.07 11.60 4.81
N THR A 244 -7.19 12.02 5.41
CA THR A 244 -8.48 12.05 4.73
C THR A 244 -8.71 13.43 4.15
N LEU A 245 -8.75 13.51 2.82
CA LEU A 245 -8.96 14.74 2.06
C LEU A 245 -10.15 14.58 1.13
N TRP A 246 -11.04 15.57 1.12
CA TRP A 246 -12.27 15.56 0.34
C TRP A 246 -12.19 16.48 -0.87
N PHE A 247 -12.71 16.00 -2.00
CA PHE A 247 -12.80 16.76 -3.24
C PHE A 247 -14.20 16.60 -3.86
N LEU A 248 -14.62 17.60 -4.65
CA LEU A 248 -15.88 17.50 -5.40
C LEU A 248 -15.68 16.71 -6.68
N ASN A 249 -16.32 15.54 -6.78
CA ASN A 249 -16.21 14.64 -7.94
C ASN A 249 -16.47 15.36 -9.27
N ARG A 250 -17.47 16.26 -9.34
CA ARG A 250 -17.79 17.02 -10.56
C ARG A 250 -16.70 17.99 -11.02
N LEU A 251 -15.80 18.40 -10.12
CA LEU A 251 -14.69 19.32 -10.41
C LEU A 251 -13.35 18.60 -10.63
N GLU A 252 -13.32 17.28 -10.50
CA GLU A 252 -12.15 16.50 -10.91
C GLU A 252 -11.96 16.57 -12.43
N PRO A 253 -10.70 16.54 -12.91
CA PRO A 253 -10.42 16.45 -14.34
C PRO A 253 -11.13 15.25 -14.99
N GLU A 254 -11.63 15.40 -16.20
CA GLU A 254 -12.30 14.31 -16.92
C GLU A 254 -11.38 13.09 -17.09
N GLU A 255 -10.10 13.33 -17.34
CA GLU A 255 -9.07 12.31 -17.50
C GLU A 255 -8.73 11.58 -16.20
N VAL A 256 -9.15 12.09 -15.03
CA VAL A 256 -9.05 11.41 -13.72
C VAL A 256 -10.29 10.56 -13.48
N ARG A 257 -11.47 11.05 -13.84
CA ARG A 257 -12.75 10.34 -13.72
C ARG A 257 -12.92 9.23 -14.74
N SER A 258 -12.40 9.44 -15.94
CA SER A 258 -12.52 8.52 -17.07
C SER A 258 -11.16 8.29 -17.73
N THR A 259 -10.77 7.03 -17.89
CA THR A 259 -9.50 6.69 -18.54
C THR A 259 -9.45 7.22 -19.96
N PRO A 260 -8.45 8.04 -20.34
CA PRO A 260 -8.25 8.53 -21.70
C PRO A 260 -8.26 7.39 -22.72
N ALA A 261 -8.85 7.63 -23.89
CA ALA A 261 -8.96 6.63 -24.94
C ALA A 261 -7.59 6.07 -25.37
N THR A 262 -6.57 6.94 -25.39
CA THR A 262 -5.19 6.56 -25.74
C THR A 262 -4.52 5.61 -24.74
N LEU A 263 -5.02 5.52 -23.52
CA LEU A 263 -4.49 4.63 -22.47
C LEU A 263 -5.22 3.27 -22.40
N ARG A 264 -6.36 3.13 -23.07
CA ARG A 264 -7.12 1.88 -23.06
C ARG A 264 -6.46 0.86 -23.96
N TYR A 265 -6.11 -0.31 -23.41
CA TYR A 265 -5.57 -1.42 -24.19
C TYR A 265 -6.59 -1.93 -25.20
N THR A 266 -6.13 -2.14 -26.44
CA THR A 266 -6.95 -2.66 -27.54
C THR A 266 -6.83 -4.19 -27.67
N CYS A 267 -5.96 -4.81 -26.92
CA CYS A 267 -5.76 -6.25 -26.86
C CYS A 267 -5.32 -6.67 -25.43
N GLU A 268 -5.70 -7.88 -25.04
CA GLU A 268 -5.33 -8.44 -23.74
C GLU A 268 -3.84 -8.80 -23.69
N PRO A 269 -3.17 -8.62 -22.53
CA PRO A 269 -1.82 -9.09 -22.34
C PRO A 269 -1.71 -10.61 -22.53
N VAL A 270 -0.65 -11.06 -23.17
CA VAL A 270 -0.36 -12.47 -23.41
C VAL A 270 0.68 -12.95 -22.40
N VAL A 271 0.46 -14.13 -21.81
CA VAL A 271 1.48 -14.79 -20.98
C VAL A 271 2.59 -15.29 -21.90
N LEU A 272 3.79 -14.77 -21.73
CA LEU A 272 4.95 -15.20 -22.52
C LEU A 272 5.50 -16.52 -21.97
N PRO A 273 6.02 -17.40 -22.86
CA PRO A 273 6.82 -18.55 -22.45
C PRO A 273 8.02 -18.11 -21.59
N GLU A 274 8.46 -18.98 -20.67
CA GLU A 274 9.57 -18.68 -19.73
C GLU A 274 10.84 -18.21 -20.45
N GLU A 275 11.14 -18.75 -21.62
CA GLU A 275 12.28 -18.39 -22.46
C GLU A 275 12.24 -16.92 -22.94
N LEU A 276 11.03 -16.38 -23.13
CA LEU A 276 10.78 -15.02 -23.59
C LEU A 276 10.54 -14.04 -22.43
N GLU A 277 10.37 -14.53 -21.21
CA GLU A 277 10.15 -13.67 -20.03
C GLU A 277 11.31 -12.69 -19.78
N LYS A 278 12.54 -13.09 -20.09
CA LYS A 278 13.73 -12.22 -20.03
C LYS A 278 13.62 -10.95 -20.89
N TYR A 279 12.76 -10.97 -21.91
CA TYR A 279 12.54 -9.82 -22.79
C TYR A 279 11.41 -8.89 -22.31
N LYS A 280 10.78 -9.19 -21.18
CA LYS A 280 9.80 -8.29 -20.56
C LYS A 280 10.37 -6.92 -20.20
N SER A 281 11.70 -6.80 -20.07
CA SER A 281 12.41 -5.55 -19.77
C SER A 281 12.59 -4.60 -20.96
N LEU A 282 11.85 -4.77 -22.06
CA LEU A 282 11.89 -3.89 -23.25
C LEU A 282 11.62 -2.41 -22.97
N GLY A 283 11.03 -2.10 -21.84
CA GLY A 283 10.77 -0.75 -21.36
C GLY A 283 10.27 -0.79 -19.92
N VAL A 284 10.29 0.34 -19.22
CA VAL A 284 9.86 0.45 -17.82
C VAL A 284 8.37 0.10 -17.64
N GLU A 285 7.56 0.25 -18.67
CA GLU A 285 6.14 -0.16 -18.69
C GLU A 285 5.93 -1.67 -18.57
N LEU A 286 6.99 -2.46 -18.77
CA LEU A 286 6.92 -3.92 -18.85
C LEU A 286 6.90 -4.63 -17.49
N CYS A 287 7.19 -3.95 -16.42
CA CYS A 287 7.01 -4.48 -15.07
C CYS A 287 5.54 -4.39 -14.63
N ASP A 288 4.61 -4.84 -15.46
CA ASP A 288 3.16 -4.77 -15.20
C ASP A 288 2.64 -5.83 -14.24
N LYS A 289 3.49 -6.65 -13.64
CA LYS A 289 3.10 -7.44 -12.47
C LYS A 289 3.22 -6.57 -11.22
N LEU A 290 2.11 -5.91 -10.87
CA LEU A 290 1.90 -5.28 -9.56
C LEU A 290 1.94 -6.29 -8.39
N GLU A 291 2.12 -7.58 -8.68
CA GLU A 291 2.07 -8.69 -7.73
C GLU A 291 3.45 -9.18 -7.29
N ASP A 292 4.55 -8.71 -7.88
CA ASP A 292 5.88 -9.00 -7.35
C ASP A 292 6.17 -8.04 -6.17
N ASP A 293 5.64 -8.38 -4.99
CA ASP A 293 5.95 -7.75 -3.69
C ASP A 293 7.44 -7.89 -3.30
N ASN A 294 8.27 -8.49 -4.15
CA ASN A 294 9.69 -8.73 -3.90
C ASN A 294 10.65 -7.68 -4.51
N CYS A 295 10.16 -6.59 -5.08
CA CYS A 295 11.00 -5.44 -5.44
C CYS A 295 11.16 -4.48 -4.25
N CYS A 296 11.66 -4.99 -3.14
CA CYS A 296 12.01 -4.21 -1.95
C CYS A 296 13.42 -3.60 -2.04
N ASP A 297 13.76 -2.98 -3.15
CA ASP A 297 14.92 -2.11 -3.19
C ASP A 297 14.45 -0.67 -2.95
N ASP A 298 15.09 0.01 -2.03
CA ASP A 298 14.89 1.41 -1.70
C ASP A 298 15.31 2.24 -2.93
N VAL A 299 14.39 2.41 -3.86
CA VAL A 299 14.62 3.11 -5.13
C VAL A 299 14.34 4.58 -4.91
N ASP A 300 15.37 5.39 -4.90
CA ASP A 300 15.25 6.84 -4.72
C ASP A 300 14.84 7.58 -6.00
N GLU A 301 15.21 7.07 -7.16
CA GLU A 301 14.93 7.67 -8.47
C GLU A 301 14.68 6.60 -9.53
N VAL A 302 13.67 6.83 -10.36
CA VAL A 302 13.33 5.99 -11.52
C VAL A 302 13.35 6.83 -12.78
N THR A 303 14.07 6.36 -13.81
CA THR A 303 14.06 6.97 -15.13
C THR A 303 13.16 6.18 -16.06
N ILE A 304 12.23 6.85 -16.73
CA ILE A 304 11.31 6.24 -17.70
C ILE A 304 11.40 6.92 -19.06
N SER A 305 11.19 6.15 -20.12
CA SER A 305 11.01 6.65 -21.48
C SER A 305 9.53 6.86 -21.75
N LEU A 306 9.15 8.06 -22.17
CA LEU A 306 7.77 8.46 -22.37
C LEU A 306 7.21 7.86 -23.66
N THR A 307 6.16 7.05 -23.57
CA THR A 307 5.48 6.50 -24.77
C THR A 307 4.45 7.46 -25.32
N TYR A 308 4.09 7.32 -26.61
CA TYR A 308 3.10 8.20 -27.25
C TYR A 308 1.76 8.29 -26.52
N PRO A 309 1.13 7.19 -26.06
CA PRO A 309 -0.14 7.26 -25.35
C PRO A 309 -0.08 8.14 -24.10
N HIS A 310 0.97 7.98 -23.30
CA HIS A 310 1.18 8.77 -22.09
C HIS A 310 1.56 10.22 -22.40
N TRP A 311 2.40 10.44 -23.41
CA TRP A 311 2.71 11.79 -23.89
C TRP A 311 1.45 12.53 -24.37
N ARG A 312 0.61 11.85 -25.16
CA ARG A 312 -0.64 12.44 -25.70
C ARG A 312 -1.64 12.76 -24.60
N ALA A 313 -1.79 11.88 -23.61
CA ALA A 313 -2.70 12.04 -22.48
C ALA A 313 -2.15 12.97 -21.36
N GLY A 314 -0.86 13.32 -21.36
CA GLY A 314 -0.24 14.08 -20.27
C GLY A 314 -0.12 13.29 -18.99
N THR A 315 0.24 12.01 -19.11
CA THR A 315 0.28 11.04 -18.01
C THR A 315 1.60 10.27 -17.94
N LEU A 316 1.83 9.55 -16.83
CA LEU A 316 2.87 8.53 -16.71
C LEU A 316 2.23 7.19 -16.34
N PRO A 317 2.82 6.05 -16.74
CA PRO A 317 2.37 4.74 -16.28
C PRO A 317 2.69 4.56 -14.79
N LEU A 318 1.77 3.99 -14.02
CA LEU A 318 2.01 3.61 -12.63
C LEU A 318 2.56 2.17 -12.60
N THR A 319 3.86 2.03 -12.91
CA THR A 319 4.56 0.74 -12.86
C THR A 319 4.89 0.32 -11.42
N SER A 320 5.28 -0.95 -11.21
CA SER A 320 5.70 -1.46 -9.90
C SER A 320 6.82 -0.61 -9.26
N LYS A 321 7.80 -0.19 -10.05
CA LYS A 321 8.91 0.67 -9.60
C LYS A 321 8.44 2.09 -9.26
N LEU A 322 7.59 2.68 -10.09
CA LEU A 322 7.07 4.02 -9.86
C LEU A 322 6.09 4.08 -8.69
N LYS A 323 5.30 3.02 -8.47
CA LYS A 323 4.33 2.94 -7.36
C LYS A 323 4.96 3.25 -6.00
N ILE A 324 6.24 2.92 -5.80
CA ILE A 324 6.97 3.14 -4.55
C ILE A 324 7.23 4.65 -4.30
N LEU A 325 7.33 5.44 -5.36
CA LEU A 325 7.63 6.87 -5.30
C LEU A 325 6.38 7.74 -5.16
N PHE A 326 5.19 7.20 -5.47
CA PHE A 326 3.94 7.94 -5.43
C PHE A 326 3.13 7.66 -4.16
N PRO A 327 2.29 8.63 -3.73
CA PRO A 327 1.41 8.41 -2.61
C PRO A 327 0.49 7.21 -2.82
N THR A 328 0.32 6.41 -1.78
CA THR A 328 -0.64 5.30 -1.73
C THR A 328 -1.88 5.72 -0.95
N ALA A 329 -2.98 5.01 -1.10
CA ALA A 329 -4.17 5.16 -0.28
C ALA A 329 -4.69 3.79 0.14
N TYR A 330 -5.49 3.73 1.21
CA TYR A 330 -6.10 2.48 1.66
C TYR A 330 -7.19 2.04 0.69
N GLU A 331 -8.24 2.82 0.52
CA GLU A 331 -9.44 2.44 -0.25
C GLU A 331 -9.66 3.33 -1.49
N THR A 332 -9.26 4.58 -1.41
CA THR A 332 -9.48 5.60 -2.43
C THR A 332 -8.93 5.19 -3.81
N PRO A 333 -9.74 5.28 -4.86
CA PRO A 333 -9.32 4.95 -6.21
C PRO A 333 -8.40 6.02 -6.83
N ARG A 334 -8.44 7.25 -6.31
CA ARG A 334 -7.73 8.42 -6.83
C ARG A 334 -7.05 9.17 -5.71
N VAL A 335 -5.79 9.52 -5.89
CA VAL A 335 -5.03 10.27 -4.89
C VAL A 335 -4.51 11.56 -5.52
N LYS A 336 -4.86 12.69 -4.93
CA LYS A 336 -4.31 13.98 -5.31
C LYS A 336 -3.00 14.24 -4.58
N PHE A 337 -2.01 14.76 -5.29
CA PHE A 337 -0.69 15.07 -4.74
C PHE A 337 -0.04 16.22 -5.52
N ASP A 338 1.14 16.64 -5.08
CA ASP A 338 1.90 17.69 -5.72
C ASP A 338 3.12 17.17 -6.47
N PHE A 339 3.24 17.54 -7.74
CA PHE A 339 4.50 17.47 -8.46
C PHE A 339 5.39 18.67 -8.14
N VAL A 340 6.68 18.42 -8.04
CA VAL A 340 7.72 19.45 -7.95
C VAL A 340 8.67 19.29 -9.15
N ASP A 341 8.75 20.29 -10.01
CA ASP A 341 9.72 20.30 -11.08
C ASP A 341 11.13 20.49 -10.51
N GLY A 342 11.97 19.48 -10.65
CA GLY A 342 13.35 19.50 -10.13
C GLY A 342 14.21 20.62 -10.69
N ASN A 343 13.92 21.09 -11.91
CA ASN A 343 14.66 22.16 -12.56
C ASN A 343 14.20 23.56 -12.15
N SER A 344 12.89 23.84 -12.19
CA SER A 344 12.32 25.15 -11.92
C SER A 344 11.80 25.32 -10.48
N GLN A 345 11.70 24.25 -9.71
CA GLN A 345 11.05 24.17 -8.39
C GLN A 345 9.57 24.61 -8.42
N ALA A 346 8.93 24.63 -9.59
CA ALA A 346 7.52 24.89 -9.71
C ALA A 346 6.72 23.71 -9.15
N VAL A 347 5.65 24.02 -8.41
CA VAL A 347 4.73 23.03 -7.85
C VAL A 347 3.44 23.06 -8.64
N PHE A 348 2.91 21.90 -9.00
CA PHE A 348 1.63 21.75 -9.67
C PHE A 348 0.96 20.42 -9.29
N SER A 349 -0.37 20.41 -9.39
CA SER A 349 -1.17 19.26 -8.96
C SER A 349 -1.01 18.04 -9.86
N GLY A 350 -0.93 16.87 -9.25
CA GLY A 350 -0.97 15.56 -9.89
C GLY A 350 -2.03 14.66 -9.28
N TRP A 351 -2.39 13.61 -10.01
CA TRP A 351 -3.35 12.60 -9.60
C TRP A 351 -2.82 11.20 -9.86
N VAL A 352 -2.90 10.32 -8.88
CA VAL A 352 -2.69 8.88 -9.06
C VAL A 352 -4.04 8.22 -9.30
N VAL A 353 -4.26 7.68 -10.49
CA VAL A 353 -5.48 6.94 -10.84
C VAL A 353 -5.18 5.44 -10.71
N ARG A 354 -5.47 4.87 -9.54
CA ARG A 354 -5.07 3.51 -9.15
C ARG A 354 -5.72 2.40 -9.99
N PRO A 355 -7.05 2.42 -10.26
CA PRO A 355 -7.70 1.36 -11.03
C PRO A 355 -7.15 1.22 -12.45
N SER A 356 -6.79 2.35 -13.08
CA SER A 356 -6.29 2.39 -14.45
C SER A 356 -4.77 2.52 -14.55
N LYS A 357 -4.06 2.48 -13.40
CA LYS A 357 -2.60 2.42 -13.28
C LYS A 357 -1.86 3.51 -14.04
N TYR A 358 -2.28 4.76 -13.90
CA TYR A 358 -1.57 5.92 -14.45
C TYR A 358 -1.58 7.11 -13.49
N ILE A 359 -0.69 8.05 -13.78
CA ILE A 359 -0.52 9.31 -13.07
C ILE A 359 -0.84 10.43 -14.04
N PHE A 360 -1.74 11.35 -13.66
CA PHE A 360 -2.22 12.47 -14.48
C PHE A 360 -1.71 13.82 -13.97
N GLY A 361 -1.65 14.83 -14.86
CA GLY A 361 -1.33 16.22 -14.52
C GLY A 361 -0.09 16.78 -15.23
N LEU A 362 0.49 16.05 -16.20
CA LEU A 362 1.80 16.38 -16.79
C LEU A 362 1.72 17.08 -18.16
N LYS A 363 0.53 17.31 -18.71
CA LYS A 363 0.35 17.82 -20.09
C LYS A 363 1.02 19.16 -20.33
N GLU A 364 0.81 20.11 -19.42
CA GLU A 364 1.40 21.43 -19.52
C GLU A 364 2.92 21.40 -19.35
N TRP A 365 3.40 20.56 -18.43
CA TRP A 365 4.82 20.38 -18.18
C TRP A 365 5.51 19.76 -19.41
N TYR A 366 4.91 18.76 -20.06
CA TYR A 366 5.44 18.19 -21.32
C TYR A 366 5.56 19.23 -22.42
N THR A 367 4.53 20.08 -22.56
CA THR A 367 4.53 21.15 -23.56
C THR A 367 5.60 22.20 -23.27
N LYS A 368 5.72 22.62 -22.00
CA LYS A 368 6.69 23.62 -21.55
C LYS A 368 8.13 23.16 -21.75
N GLU A 369 8.42 21.90 -21.42
CA GLU A 369 9.76 21.31 -21.53
C GLU A 369 10.08 20.86 -22.96
N GLY A 370 9.10 20.79 -23.86
CA GLY A 370 9.27 20.37 -25.25
C GLY A 370 9.51 18.87 -25.40
N PHE A 371 8.85 18.06 -24.58
CA PHE A 371 8.94 16.61 -24.67
C PHE A 371 8.35 16.04 -25.95
N ILE A 372 8.98 14.98 -26.42
CA ILE A 372 8.49 14.12 -27.49
C ILE A 372 8.29 12.69 -26.93
N PRO A 373 7.49 11.84 -27.56
CA PRO A 373 7.54 10.41 -27.29
C PRO A 373 8.98 9.90 -27.38
N GLY A 374 9.41 9.13 -26.39
CA GLY A 374 10.79 8.70 -26.22
C GLY A 374 11.63 9.57 -25.26
N SER A 375 11.17 10.77 -24.88
CA SER A 375 11.89 11.59 -23.89
C SER A 375 12.03 10.87 -22.56
N LEU A 376 13.18 11.08 -21.89
CA LEU A 376 13.48 10.51 -20.59
C LEU A 376 13.00 11.44 -19.46
N ILE A 377 12.31 10.85 -18.51
CA ILE A 377 11.80 11.53 -17.32
C ILE A 377 12.37 10.84 -16.09
N HIS A 378 12.97 11.63 -15.20
CA HIS A 378 13.44 11.19 -13.90
C HIS A 378 12.39 11.51 -12.85
N VAL A 379 11.98 10.51 -12.10
CA VAL A 379 10.99 10.61 -11.02
C VAL A 379 11.66 10.20 -9.73
N SER A 380 11.55 11.03 -8.70
CA SER A 380 12.11 10.77 -7.37
C SER A 380 11.15 11.24 -6.28
N ARG A 381 11.39 10.81 -5.04
CA ARG A 381 10.60 11.27 -3.90
C ARG A 381 10.79 12.77 -3.70
N GLY A 382 9.72 13.49 -3.38
CA GLY A 382 9.77 14.89 -3.00
C GLY A 382 10.38 15.10 -1.63
N LYS A 383 10.71 16.35 -1.32
CA LYS A 383 11.28 16.75 0.00
C LYS A 383 10.25 16.73 1.13
N LYS A 384 8.98 16.84 0.81
CA LYS A 384 7.86 16.82 1.77
C LYS A 384 6.99 15.59 1.51
N PRO A 385 6.34 15.04 2.53
CA PRO A 385 5.30 14.02 2.33
C PRO A 385 4.25 14.50 1.32
N GLY A 386 3.72 13.60 0.51
CA GLY A 386 2.73 13.94 -0.52
C GLY A 386 3.29 14.65 -1.76
N GLN A 387 4.60 14.86 -1.87
CA GLN A 387 5.23 15.47 -3.04
C GLN A 387 6.08 14.48 -3.81
N VAL A 388 6.04 14.57 -5.13
CA VAL A 388 6.88 13.79 -6.05
C VAL A 388 7.69 14.74 -6.92
N SER A 389 9.00 14.56 -6.94
CA SER A 389 9.90 15.37 -7.78
C SER A 389 10.03 14.73 -9.16
N ILE A 390 9.90 15.55 -10.19
CA ILE A 390 10.11 15.15 -11.59
C ILE A 390 11.15 16.05 -12.24
N ARG A 391 11.97 15.48 -13.08
CA ARG A 391 13.06 16.21 -13.74
C ARG A 391 13.25 15.73 -15.17
N ALA A 392 13.53 16.69 -16.04
CA ALA A 392 13.99 16.45 -17.41
C ALA A 392 15.46 16.86 -17.52
N ASP A 393 16.26 16.02 -18.12
CA ASP A 393 17.62 16.42 -18.49
C ASP A 393 17.56 17.21 -19.79
N LYS A 394 17.93 18.49 -19.68
CA LYS A 394 17.99 19.38 -20.85
C LYS A 394 19.30 19.16 -21.59
N GLN A 395 19.19 19.00 -22.89
CA GLN A 395 20.35 19.04 -23.77
C GLN A 395 20.40 20.36 -24.54
N ARG A 396 21.57 20.71 -25.08
CA ARG A 396 21.70 21.86 -25.96
C ARG A 396 20.78 21.69 -27.15
N ASN A 397 20.13 22.76 -27.58
CA ASN A 397 19.29 22.78 -28.78
C ASN A 397 20.12 22.35 -30.00
N THR A 398 20.16 21.06 -30.25
CA THR A 398 20.84 20.45 -31.40
C THR A 398 19.80 19.86 -32.35
N LYS A 399 20.16 19.82 -33.63
CA LYS A 399 19.32 19.14 -34.62
C LYS A 399 19.75 17.68 -34.67
N GLU A 400 18.90 16.82 -34.11
CA GLU A 400 19.10 15.37 -34.11
C GLU A 400 18.28 14.69 -35.22
N TRP A 401 18.80 13.57 -35.73
CA TRP A 401 18.06 12.73 -36.66
C TRP A 401 17.04 11.89 -35.89
N ILE A 402 15.75 12.21 -36.06
CA ILE A 402 14.67 11.53 -35.33
C ILE A 402 13.68 10.96 -36.33
N ARG A 403 13.15 9.78 -36.00
CA ARG A 403 12.03 9.19 -36.72
C ARG A 403 10.84 10.11 -36.64
N THR A 404 10.48 10.68 -37.73
CA THR A 404 9.34 11.60 -37.89
C THR A 404 8.19 10.83 -38.52
N VAL A 405 7.04 10.93 -37.89
CA VAL A 405 5.81 10.28 -38.33
C VAL A 405 5.06 11.16 -39.31
N LEU A 406 4.78 10.63 -40.48
CA LEU A 406 3.99 11.28 -41.53
C LEU A 406 2.75 10.43 -41.81
N VAL A 407 1.58 11.07 -41.87
CA VAL A 407 0.32 10.40 -42.18
C VAL A 407 -0.04 10.73 -43.62
N GLY A 408 -0.16 9.71 -44.46
CA GLY A 408 -0.59 9.85 -45.84
C GLY A 408 -2.09 10.16 -45.98
N ALA A 409 -2.50 10.70 -47.12
CA ALA A 409 -3.91 10.98 -47.41
C ALA A 409 -4.80 9.72 -47.40
N ASP A 410 -4.20 8.54 -47.57
CA ASP A 410 -4.83 7.23 -47.52
C ASP A 410 -4.91 6.66 -46.08
N GLY A 411 -4.47 7.42 -45.07
CA GLY A 411 -4.34 6.98 -43.68
C GLY A 411 -3.17 6.01 -43.47
N GLY A 412 -2.23 5.90 -44.42
CA GLY A 412 -0.98 5.18 -44.25
C GLY A 412 -0.03 5.94 -43.34
N ILE A 413 0.74 5.22 -42.51
CA ILE A 413 1.84 5.81 -41.72
C ILE A 413 3.15 5.55 -42.45
N VAL A 414 3.94 6.59 -42.57
CA VAL A 414 5.30 6.54 -43.14
C VAL A 414 6.26 7.13 -42.12
N PHE A 415 7.39 6.48 -41.91
CA PHE A 415 8.47 7.01 -41.11
C PHE A 415 9.59 7.58 -41.95
N ALA A 416 10.08 8.77 -41.60
CA ALA A 416 11.23 9.40 -42.21
C ALA A 416 12.25 9.83 -41.14
N LEU A 417 13.52 9.67 -41.40
CA LEU A 417 14.58 10.26 -40.59
C LEU A 417 14.76 11.73 -40.99
N LEU A 418 14.32 12.64 -40.12
CA LEU A 418 14.43 14.08 -40.34
C LEU A 418 15.23 14.75 -39.22
N LYS A 419 15.94 15.84 -39.55
CA LYS A 419 16.62 16.65 -38.53
C LYS A 419 15.61 17.50 -37.78
N GLN A 420 15.40 17.20 -36.52
CA GLN A 420 14.46 17.88 -35.62
C GLN A 420 15.20 18.55 -34.45
N MET A 421 14.68 19.65 -33.96
CA MET A 421 15.18 20.31 -32.74
C MET A 421 14.60 19.59 -31.53
N VAL A 422 15.47 19.12 -30.64
CA VAL A 422 15.07 18.48 -29.38
C VAL A 422 15.78 19.13 -28.20
N THR A 423 15.03 19.38 -27.14
CA THR A 423 15.49 20.11 -25.95
C THR A 423 15.81 19.21 -24.76
N CYS A 424 15.29 17.98 -24.76
CA CYS A 424 15.43 17.02 -23.68
C CYS A 424 16.14 15.75 -24.15
N THR A 425 16.77 15.04 -23.23
CA THR A 425 17.32 13.72 -23.50
C THR A 425 16.22 12.72 -23.84
N PHE A 426 16.53 11.78 -24.71
CA PHE A 426 15.55 10.79 -25.17
C PHE A 426 16.22 9.42 -25.44
N ASP A 427 15.40 8.37 -25.44
CA ASP A 427 15.77 7.04 -25.90
C ASP A 427 15.66 7.00 -27.44
N GLU A 428 16.79 6.77 -28.12
CA GLU A 428 16.86 6.77 -29.58
C GLU A 428 15.91 5.76 -30.24
N ARG A 429 15.64 4.62 -29.57
CA ARG A 429 14.76 3.57 -30.10
C ARG A 429 13.29 3.91 -29.91
N MET A 430 12.96 4.65 -28.85
CA MET A 430 11.59 5.06 -28.54
C MET A 430 11.20 6.40 -29.13
N ALA A 431 12.18 7.22 -29.55
CA ALA A 431 11.96 8.59 -30.02
C ALA A 431 11.15 8.66 -31.31
N LEU A 432 10.07 9.43 -31.25
CA LEU A 432 9.20 9.75 -32.38
C LEU A 432 8.87 11.24 -32.40
N MET A 433 9.04 11.89 -33.54
CA MET A 433 8.56 13.24 -33.78
C MET A 433 7.22 13.20 -34.52
N ILE A 434 6.22 13.86 -33.99
CA ILE A 434 4.85 13.84 -34.52
C ILE A 434 4.42 15.28 -34.83
N PRO A 435 4.62 15.74 -36.06
CA PRO A 435 4.26 17.09 -36.44
C PRO A 435 2.73 17.33 -36.46
N ASP A 436 1.95 16.31 -36.82
CA ASP A 436 0.50 16.37 -36.93
C ASP A 436 -0.14 15.32 -36.00
N THR A 437 -0.47 15.77 -34.80
CA THR A 437 -1.11 14.91 -33.77
C THR A 437 -2.58 14.61 -34.10
N GLU A 438 -3.28 15.53 -34.78
CA GLU A 438 -4.69 15.32 -35.15
C GLU A 438 -4.84 14.23 -36.21
N ALA A 439 -3.93 14.19 -37.18
CA ALA A 439 -3.90 13.12 -38.17
C ALA A 439 -3.64 11.75 -37.51
N VAL A 440 -2.80 11.70 -36.52
CA VAL A 440 -2.55 10.45 -35.74
C VAL A 440 -3.77 10.06 -34.91
N ASP A 441 -4.42 10.99 -34.22
CA ASP A 441 -5.63 10.74 -33.43
C ASP A 441 -6.76 10.14 -34.31
N ASN A 442 -6.94 10.61 -35.52
CA ASN A 442 -7.91 10.07 -36.47
C ASN A 442 -7.63 8.61 -36.89
N LEU A 443 -6.39 8.14 -36.75
CA LEU A 443 -6.04 6.75 -37.03
C LEU A 443 -6.45 5.79 -35.91
N TRP A 444 -6.60 6.25 -34.68
CA TRP A 444 -6.98 5.41 -33.56
C TRP A 444 -8.34 4.74 -33.77
N ASP A 445 -9.32 5.44 -34.28
CA ASP A 445 -10.65 4.92 -34.53
C ASP A 445 -10.69 3.91 -35.68
N SER A 446 -9.91 4.16 -36.74
CA SER A 446 -9.94 3.36 -37.97
C SER A 446 -9.06 2.11 -37.88
N LYS A 447 -7.87 2.21 -37.29
CA LYS A 447 -6.86 1.13 -37.29
C LYS A 447 -6.87 0.23 -36.06
N SER A 448 -7.46 0.66 -34.95
CA SER A 448 -7.58 -0.15 -33.75
C SER A 448 -8.35 -1.47 -33.97
N ARG A 449 -9.17 -1.54 -35.00
CA ARG A 449 -9.97 -2.73 -35.38
C ARG A 449 -9.23 -3.75 -36.26
N GLN A 450 -8.03 -3.43 -36.76
CA GLN A 450 -7.25 -4.36 -37.55
C GLN A 450 -6.59 -5.43 -36.66
N PRO A 451 -6.36 -6.67 -37.16
CA PRO A 451 -5.54 -7.64 -36.43
C PRO A 451 -4.17 -7.07 -36.09
N ILE A 452 -3.71 -7.36 -34.88
CA ILE A 452 -2.44 -6.78 -34.38
C ILE A 452 -1.23 -7.25 -35.19
N GLU A 453 -1.26 -8.51 -35.66
CA GLU A 453 -0.21 -9.11 -36.49
C GLU A 453 -0.05 -8.32 -37.80
N LYS A 454 -1.16 -7.96 -38.43
CA LYS A 454 -1.16 -7.16 -39.67
C LYS A 454 -0.65 -5.74 -39.41
N THR A 455 -1.00 -5.17 -38.26
CA THR A 455 -0.54 -3.85 -37.85
C THR A 455 0.99 -3.86 -37.66
N ILE A 456 1.52 -4.84 -36.91
CA ILE A 456 2.96 -4.98 -36.67
C ILE A 456 3.70 -5.23 -37.98
N HIS A 457 3.21 -6.11 -38.84
CA HIS A 457 3.80 -6.40 -40.13
C HIS A 457 3.94 -5.14 -41.02
N ASN A 458 2.85 -4.35 -41.14
CA ASN A 458 2.88 -3.12 -41.93
C ASN A 458 3.86 -2.09 -41.36
N LEU A 459 3.89 -1.93 -40.03
CA LEU A 459 4.82 -1.01 -39.36
C LEU A 459 6.27 -1.44 -39.53
N MET A 460 6.54 -2.74 -39.47
CA MET A 460 7.89 -3.26 -39.72
C MET A 460 8.36 -2.96 -41.14
N HIS A 461 7.47 -3.09 -42.16
CA HIS A 461 7.82 -2.70 -43.52
C HIS A 461 8.22 -1.23 -43.64
N GLU A 462 7.51 -0.34 -42.94
CA GLU A 462 7.84 1.08 -42.96
C GLU A 462 9.13 1.40 -42.19
N LEU A 463 9.35 0.77 -41.04
CA LEU A 463 10.55 0.96 -40.25
C LEU A 463 11.80 0.37 -40.95
N ALA A 464 11.66 -0.77 -41.65
CA ALA A 464 12.74 -1.41 -42.40
C ALA A 464 13.37 -0.48 -43.46
N LYS A 465 12.58 0.42 -44.04
CA LYS A 465 13.05 1.40 -45.02
C LYS A 465 14.05 2.40 -44.47
N LEU A 466 14.08 2.58 -43.12
CA LEU A 466 15.01 3.51 -42.47
C LEU A 466 16.40 2.91 -42.23
N ASN A 467 16.53 1.59 -42.36
CA ASN A 467 17.79 0.88 -42.15
C ASN A 467 18.18 0.11 -43.41
N PRO A 468 19.38 0.34 -44.00
CA PRO A 468 19.83 -0.35 -45.21
C PRO A 468 19.86 -1.89 -45.09
N GLN A 469 20.00 -2.41 -43.86
CA GLN A 469 20.01 -3.85 -43.60
C GLN A 469 18.59 -4.40 -43.29
N GLY A 470 17.58 -3.54 -43.19
CA GLY A 470 16.22 -3.91 -42.82
C GLY A 470 16.06 -4.46 -41.39
N HIS A 471 17.04 -4.20 -40.51
CA HIS A 471 17.01 -4.63 -39.12
C HIS A 471 16.22 -3.62 -38.28
N ILE A 472 15.29 -4.10 -37.44
CA ILE A 472 14.44 -3.27 -36.61
C ILE A 472 14.50 -3.82 -35.19
N HIS A 473 14.70 -2.95 -34.22
CA HIS A 473 14.66 -3.35 -32.83
C HIS A 473 13.22 -3.41 -32.30
N ALA A 474 12.92 -4.37 -31.41
CA ALA A 474 11.57 -4.54 -30.86
C ALA A 474 11.02 -3.30 -30.16
N GLN A 475 11.86 -2.46 -29.51
CA GLN A 475 11.43 -1.18 -28.94
C GLN A 475 10.95 -0.19 -30.00
N GLU A 476 11.57 -0.16 -31.18
CA GLU A 476 11.11 0.70 -32.29
C GLU A 476 9.73 0.28 -32.80
N ILE A 477 9.52 -1.04 -32.88
CA ILE A 477 8.22 -1.61 -33.27
C ILE A 477 7.18 -1.30 -32.18
N TYR A 478 7.55 -1.47 -30.91
CA TYR A 478 6.67 -1.16 -29.78
C TYR A 478 6.27 0.31 -29.76
N ALA A 479 7.21 1.23 -29.95
CA ALA A 479 6.92 2.67 -30.06
C ALA A 479 5.97 2.98 -31.21
N ALA A 480 6.20 2.37 -32.40
CA ALA A 480 5.38 2.55 -33.58
C ALA A 480 3.95 1.97 -33.43
N VAL A 481 3.80 0.81 -32.78
CA VAL A 481 2.48 0.21 -32.50
C VAL A 481 1.67 1.10 -31.57
N ASN A 482 2.30 1.59 -30.49
CA ASN A 482 1.64 2.46 -29.53
C ASN A 482 1.34 3.87 -30.08
N LEU A 483 1.82 4.21 -31.26
CA LEU A 483 1.42 5.43 -31.97
C LEU A 483 -0.03 5.36 -32.47
N ILE A 484 -0.51 4.17 -32.84
CA ILE A 484 -1.83 3.99 -33.50
C ILE A 484 -2.83 3.19 -32.69
N ARG A 485 -2.36 2.45 -31.70
CA ARG A 485 -3.20 1.68 -30.77
C ARG A 485 -2.44 1.30 -29.51
N ARG A 486 -3.09 1.35 -28.39
CA ARG A 486 -2.46 0.90 -27.13
C ARG A 486 -2.33 -0.61 -27.11
N CYS A 487 -1.10 -1.11 -27.03
CA CYS A 487 -0.79 -2.53 -27.06
C CYS A 487 0.19 -2.89 -25.93
N PRO A 488 -0.05 -3.98 -25.17
CA PRO A 488 0.91 -4.46 -24.19
C PRO A 488 2.19 -4.97 -24.89
N PRO A 489 3.36 -4.81 -24.29
CA PRO A 489 4.61 -5.29 -24.86
C PRO A 489 4.66 -6.79 -25.07
N SER A 490 4.04 -7.58 -24.17
CA SER A 490 3.96 -9.03 -24.29
C SER A 490 3.31 -9.49 -25.60
N VAL A 491 2.32 -8.75 -26.09
CA VAL A 491 1.66 -9.03 -27.38
C VAL A 491 2.61 -8.77 -28.54
N VAL A 492 3.37 -7.66 -28.51
CA VAL A 492 4.34 -7.33 -29.56
C VAL A 492 5.43 -8.40 -29.62
N ILE A 493 6.00 -8.79 -28.46
CA ILE A 493 7.00 -9.86 -28.38
C ILE A 493 6.43 -11.18 -28.90
N ASN A 494 5.24 -11.57 -28.46
CA ASN A 494 4.61 -12.80 -28.89
C ASN A 494 4.41 -12.86 -30.42
N VAL A 495 3.97 -11.76 -31.03
CA VAL A 495 3.83 -11.68 -32.49
C VAL A 495 5.18 -11.80 -33.18
N LEU A 496 6.19 -11.05 -32.72
CA LEU A 496 7.52 -11.02 -33.34
C LEU A 496 8.23 -12.38 -33.32
N PHE A 497 8.03 -13.19 -32.28
CA PHE A 497 8.65 -14.51 -32.18
C PHE A 497 7.84 -15.64 -32.83
N ASN A 498 6.53 -15.51 -32.99
CA ASN A 498 5.69 -16.60 -33.45
C ASN A 498 5.21 -16.46 -34.91
N GLN A 499 5.39 -15.28 -35.54
CA GLN A 499 4.94 -15.09 -36.91
C GLN A 499 5.99 -15.53 -37.95
N PRO A 500 5.59 -16.27 -39.00
CA PRO A 500 6.52 -16.83 -39.99
C PRO A 500 7.27 -15.76 -40.82
N TRP A 501 6.68 -14.59 -40.97
CA TRP A 501 7.28 -13.47 -41.69
C TRP A 501 8.31 -12.68 -40.88
N SER A 502 8.53 -13.01 -39.59
CA SER A 502 9.45 -12.30 -38.69
C SER A 502 10.62 -13.22 -38.31
N SER A 503 11.85 -12.76 -38.51
CA SER A 503 13.07 -13.49 -38.13
C SER A 503 13.81 -12.75 -37.04
N HIS A 504 14.03 -13.41 -35.91
CA HIS A 504 14.86 -12.89 -34.81
C HIS A 504 16.34 -13.05 -35.13
N LEU A 505 17.09 -11.94 -35.05
CA LEU A 505 18.52 -11.87 -35.40
C LEU A 505 19.45 -11.89 -34.17
N GLY A 506 18.91 -11.83 -32.96
CA GLY A 506 19.63 -11.63 -31.69
C GLY A 506 19.36 -10.23 -31.11
N ASP A 507 19.56 -10.06 -29.78
CA ASP A 507 19.43 -8.80 -29.05
C ASP A 507 18.15 -7.99 -29.36
N LEU A 508 17.03 -8.70 -29.57
CA LEU A 508 15.71 -8.14 -29.94
C LEU A 508 15.68 -7.40 -31.28
N TYR A 509 16.63 -7.66 -32.17
CA TYR A 509 16.54 -7.24 -33.56
C TYR A 509 15.79 -8.27 -34.41
N PHE A 510 14.94 -7.75 -35.26
CA PHE A 510 14.10 -8.54 -36.16
C PHE A 510 14.24 -8.05 -37.59
N ARG A 511 13.98 -8.94 -38.52
CA ARG A 511 13.91 -8.65 -39.96
C ARG A 511 12.69 -9.33 -40.56
N ILE A 512 12.09 -8.70 -41.57
CA ILE A 512 11.02 -9.30 -42.35
C ILE A 512 11.63 -10.33 -43.31
N ILE A 513 11.03 -11.50 -43.34
CA ILE A 513 11.27 -12.52 -44.36
C ILE A 513 10.24 -12.29 -45.46
N GLU A 514 10.68 -11.93 -46.66
CA GLU A 514 9.81 -11.93 -47.85
C GLU A 514 9.74 -13.37 -48.35
N ASP A 515 8.51 -13.88 -48.59
CA ASP A 515 8.28 -15.21 -49.18
C ASP A 515 8.78 -15.27 -50.64
#